data_f732780641e99f19afe5cee4e4931b1d
#
_entry.id   f732780641e99f19afe5cee4e4931b1d
#
_cell.length_a   1.000
_cell.length_b   1.000
_cell.length_c   1.000
_cell.angle_alpha   90.00
_cell.angle_beta   90.00
_cell.angle_gamma   90.00
#
_symmetry.space_group_name_H-M   'P 1'
#
loop_
_entity.id
_entity.type
_entity.pdbx_description
1 polymer ?
#
loop_
_entity_poly.entity_id
_entity_poly.type
_entity_poly.pdbx_seq_one_letter_code
_entity_poly.pdbx_strand_id
1 'polypeptide(L)'
;KHMMRNLELERLTLAAMSLGIARRSIEIMNRYANERHAFGKPLRHFGQIQRHIAESYAEYMAGKAYVYSTAANLKLDSSGNRLDSDGVKLYAATMAKNVADRAIQVLGGYGYVGEYTVERLWRDAKLLEIGGGTNEAHHKNMTRELSSTLKLD
;
A
#
# COMPACT_ATOMS: atom_id res chain seq x y z
N LYS A 1 -8.53 27.70 -1.13
CA LYS A 1 -7.69 27.17 -0.03
C LYS A 1 -8.29 25.92 0.64
N HIS A 2 -9.59 25.90 0.97
CA HIS A 2 -10.24 24.76 1.67
C HIS A 2 -10.23 23.45 0.85
N MET A 3 -10.48 23.51 -0.44
CA MET A 3 -10.49 22.34 -1.31
C MET A 3 -9.13 21.63 -1.38
N MET A 4 -8.04 22.39 -1.48
CA MET A 4 -6.69 21.82 -1.54
C MET A 4 -6.29 21.11 -0.25
N ARG A 5 -6.71 21.66 0.90
CA ARG A 5 -6.49 21.05 2.21
C ARG A 5 -7.27 19.74 2.38
N ASN A 6 -8.52 19.70 1.93
CA ASN A 6 -9.32 18.49 1.96
C ASN A 6 -8.66 17.36 1.14
N LEU A 7 -8.04 17.69 0.00
CA LEU A 7 -7.30 16.73 -0.81
C LEU A 7 -6.07 16.16 -0.09
N GLU A 8 -5.36 16.95 0.71
CA GLU A 8 -4.22 16.47 1.51
C GLU A 8 -4.68 15.44 2.57
N LEU A 9 -5.77 15.74 3.28
CA LEU A 9 -6.39 14.83 4.24
C LEU A 9 -6.93 13.55 3.58
N GLU A 10 -7.60 13.69 2.44
CA GLU A 10 -8.10 12.57 1.66
C GLU A 10 -6.97 11.61 1.25
N ARG A 11 -5.87 12.14 0.75
CA ARG A 11 -4.71 11.33 0.34
C ARG A 11 -4.10 10.55 1.50
N LEU A 12 -3.96 11.19 2.66
CA LEU A 12 -3.50 10.52 3.87
C LEU A 12 -4.47 9.41 4.31
N THR A 13 -5.77 9.67 4.24
CA THR A 13 -6.81 8.67 4.55
C THR A 13 -6.72 7.47 3.61
N LEU A 14 -6.58 7.71 2.30
CA LEU A 14 -6.43 6.65 1.31
C LEU A 14 -5.13 5.84 1.51
N ALA A 15 -4.06 6.51 1.94
CA ALA A 15 -2.82 5.82 2.33
C ALA A 15 -3.04 4.91 3.56
N ALA A 16 -3.79 5.36 4.56
CA ALA A 16 -4.15 4.54 5.71
C ALA A 16 -5.04 3.34 5.32
N MET A 17 -6.00 3.53 4.42
CA MET A 17 -6.80 2.42 3.86
C MET A 17 -5.91 1.40 3.14
N SER A 18 -4.91 1.85 2.42
CA SER A 18 -3.92 0.98 1.74
C SER A 18 -3.17 0.10 2.74
N LEU A 19 -2.82 0.61 3.92
CA LEU A 19 -2.22 -0.20 4.99
C LEU A 19 -3.16 -1.33 5.45
N GLY A 20 -4.46 -1.04 5.59
CA GLY A 20 -5.45 -2.05 5.96
C GLY A 20 -5.54 -3.20 4.95
N ILE A 21 -5.55 -2.86 3.67
CA ILE A 21 -5.55 -3.85 2.57
C ILE A 21 -4.27 -4.69 2.58
N ALA A 22 -3.11 -4.05 2.68
CA ALA A 22 -1.82 -4.75 2.72
C ALA A 22 -1.72 -5.68 3.92
N ARG A 23 -2.08 -5.21 5.11
CA ARG A 23 -2.10 -6.01 6.33
C ARG A 23 -2.97 -7.24 6.17
N ARG A 24 -4.21 -7.07 5.71
CA ARG A 24 -5.14 -8.19 5.52
C ARG A 24 -4.63 -9.19 4.49
N SER A 25 -4.04 -8.72 3.41
CA SER A 25 -3.42 -9.57 2.38
C SER A 25 -2.27 -10.42 2.96
N ILE A 26 -1.42 -9.82 3.78
CA ILE A 26 -0.31 -10.52 4.46
C ILE A 26 -0.86 -11.58 5.44
N GLU A 27 -1.88 -11.25 6.21
CA GLU A 27 -2.51 -12.19 7.15
C GLU A 27 -3.06 -13.44 6.44
N ILE A 28 -3.78 -13.23 5.34
CA ILE A 28 -4.35 -14.33 4.52
C ILE A 28 -3.24 -15.16 3.89
N MET A 29 -2.29 -14.50 3.24
CA MET A 29 -1.16 -15.14 2.57
C MET A 29 -0.34 -15.99 3.55
N ASN A 30 -0.01 -15.44 4.72
CA ASN A 30 0.77 -16.13 5.73
C ASN A 30 0.03 -17.33 6.31
N ARG A 31 -1.27 -17.21 6.60
CA ARG A 31 -2.10 -18.31 7.07
C ARG A 31 -2.14 -19.43 6.04
N TYR A 32 -2.47 -19.10 4.80
CA TYR A 32 -2.54 -20.09 3.72
C TYR A 32 -1.20 -20.82 3.51
N ALA A 33 -0.08 -20.11 3.55
CA ALA A 33 1.24 -20.70 3.41
C ALA A 33 1.62 -21.67 4.54
N ASN A 34 1.04 -21.49 5.73
CA ASN A 34 1.21 -22.43 6.86
C ASN A 34 0.33 -23.68 6.72
N GLU A 35 -0.88 -23.53 6.19
CA GLU A 35 -1.89 -24.60 6.16
C GLU A 35 -1.78 -25.45 4.89
N ARG A 36 -1.48 -24.84 3.75
CA ARG A 36 -1.42 -25.54 2.45
C ARG A 36 -0.12 -26.29 2.28
N HIS A 37 -0.25 -27.58 1.94
CA HIS A 37 0.88 -28.47 1.63
C HIS A 37 0.99 -28.71 0.12
N ALA A 38 2.23 -28.75 -0.36
CA ALA A 38 2.59 -29.20 -1.70
C ALA A 38 3.93 -29.95 -1.62
N PHE A 39 4.09 -30.99 -2.41
CA PHE A 39 5.30 -31.80 -2.42
C PHE A 39 5.75 -32.27 -1.02
N GLY A 40 4.78 -32.65 -0.19
CA GLY A 40 5.01 -33.23 1.13
C GLY A 40 5.36 -32.25 2.26
N LYS A 41 5.28 -30.94 2.03
CA LYS A 41 5.57 -29.93 3.08
C LYS A 41 4.70 -28.67 2.95
N PRO A 42 4.54 -27.88 4.01
CA PRO A 42 3.82 -26.62 3.95
C PRO A 42 4.46 -25.64 2.96
N LEU A 43 3.64 -24.80 2.30
CA LEU A 43 4.12 -23.83 1.30
C LEU A 43 5.18 -22.87 1.87
N ARG A 44 5.10 -22.52 3.16
CA ARG A 44 6.08 -21.66 3.84
C ARG A 44 7.53 -22.15 3.76
N HIS A 45 7.76 -23.40 3.43
CA HIS A 45 9.10 -23.99 3.30
C HIS A 45 9.70 -23.88 1.89
N PHE A 46 9.00 -23.19 0.97
CA PHE A 46 9.51 -22.91 -0.36
C PHE A 46 10.06 -21.48 -0.46
N GLY A 47 11.25 -21.31 -1.01
CA GLY A 47 11.94 -20.02 -1.07
C GLY A 47 11.15 -18.92 -1.80
N GLN A 48 10.42 -19.27 -2.87
CA GLN A 48 9.56 -18.30 -3.57
C GLN A 48 8.43 -17.77 -2.69
N ILE A 49 7.82 -18.63 -1.89
CA ILE A 49 6.75 -18.25 -0.94
C ILE A 49 7.32 -17.40 0.19
N GLN A 50 8.49 -17.79 0.73
CA GLN A 50 9.19 -17.01 1.76
C GLN A 50 9.49 -15.59 1.27
N ARG A 51 9.95 -15.44 0.03
CA ARG A 51 10.20 -14.15 -0.60
C ARG A 51 8.94 -13.28 -0.63
N HIS A 52 7.83 -13.81 -1.12
CA HIS A 52 6.57 -13.06 -1.21
C HIS A 52 6.12 -12.54 0.16
N ILE A 53 6.20 -13.38 1.20
CA ILE A 53 5.79 -12.99 2.56
C ILE A 53 6.75 -11.95 3.14
N ALA A 54 8.05 -12.18 3.05
CA ALA A 54 9.07 -11.30 3.65
C ALA A 54 9.11 -9.91 2.99
N GLU A 55 9.13 -9.85 1.66
CA GLU A 55 9.08 -8.57 0.93
C GLU A 55 7.79 -7.80 1.23
N SER A 56 6.65 -8.49 1.27
CA SER A 56 5.36 -7.85 1.59
C SER A 56 5.36 -7.26 3.00
N TYR A 57 5.90 -7.97 3.97
CA TYR A 57 6.01 -7.45 5.34
C TYR A 57 6.94 -6.24 5.43
N ALA A 58 8.12 -6.30 4.79
CA ALA A 58 9.08 -5.19 4.79
C ALA A 58 8.50 -3.93 4.13
N GLU A 59 7.84 -4.06 2.99
CA GLU A 59 7.19 -2.95 2.30
C GLU A 59 6.02 -2.39 3.11
N TYR A 60 5.22 -3.25 3.75
CA TYR A 60 4.14 -2.82 4.64
C TYR A 60 4.68 -2.01 5.83
N MET A 61 5.76 -2.46 6.47
CA MET A 61 6.36 -1.74 7.60
C MET A 61 6.93 -0.38 7.18
N ALA A 62 7.56 -0.29 6.01
CA ALA A 62 8.01 0.98 5.45
C ALA A 62 6.82 1.92 5.18
N GLY A 63 5.76 1.42 4.55
CA GLY A 63 4.53 2.18 4.32
C GLY A 63 3.86 2.63 5.60
N LYS A 64 3.79 1.76 6.59
CA LYS A 64 3.24 2.09 7.92
C LYS A 64 4.02 3.22 8.58
N ALA A 65 5.34 3.14 8.59
CA ALA A 65 6.19 4.20 9.16
C ALA A 65 5.97 5.53 8.44
N TYR A 66 5.89 5.53 7.11
CA TYR A 66 5.64 6.72 6.31
C TYR A 66 4.25 7.33 6.59
N VAL A 67 3.20 6.53 6.62
CA VAL A 67 1.83 7.00 6.91
C VAL A 67 1.75 7.61 8.31
N TYR A 68 2.28 6.93 9.31
CA TYR A 68 2.23 7.42 10.70
C TYR A 68 3.07 8.69 10.89
N SER A 69 4.25 8.76 10.29
CA SER A 69 5.09 9.96 10.32
C SER A 69 4.40 11.15 9.65
N THR A 70 3.80 10.94 8.48
CA THR A 70 3.04 11.98 7.78
C THR A 70 1.85 12.46 8.62
N ALA A 71 1.10 11.53 9.22
CA ALA A 71 -0.03 11.85 10.07
C ALA A 71 0.36 12.66 11.31
N ALA A 72 1.47 12.29 11.96
CA ALA A 72 1.96 13.00 13.15
C ALA A 72 2.43 14.43 12.84
N ASN A 73 2.93 14.67 11.63
CA ASN A 73 3.43 15.98 11.22
C ASN A 73 2.39 16.83 10.45
N LEU A 74 1.19 16.31 10.23
CA LEU A 74 0.13 17.01 9.52
C LEU A 74 -0.36 18.24 10.33
N LYS A 75 -0.25 19.42 9.71
CA LYS A 75 -0.76 20.66 10.31
C LYS A 75 -2.13 21.00 9.74
N LEU A 76 -3.15 20.99 10.60
CA LEU A 76 -4.53 21.22 10.18
C LEU A 76 -4.84 22.68 9.82
N ASP A 77 -4.01 23.63 10.23
CA ASP A 77 -4.15 25.07 10.03
C ASP A 77 -3.35 25.62 8.83
N SER A 78 -2.48 24.83 8.25
CA SER A 78 -1.61 25.24 7.13
C SER A 78 -1.75 24.31 5.91
N SER A 79 -1.46 24.84 4.72
CA SER A 79 -1.49 24.11 3.45
C SER A 79 -0.08 23.61 3.03
N GLY A 80 0.77 23.21 4.00
CA GLY A 80 2.17 22.94 3.76
C GLY A 80 2.57 21.46 3.60
N ASN A 81 1.61 20.53 3.61
CA ASN A 81 1.92 19.10 3.66
C ASN A 81 1.69 18.37 2.32
N ARG A 82 1.66 19.12 1.22
CA ARG A 82 1.30 18.57 -0.10
C ARG A 82 2.27 17.50 -0.57
N LEU A 83 3.57 17.74 -0.44
CA LEU A 83 4.60 16.80 -0.87
C LEU A 83 4.48 15.46 -0.15
N ASP A 84 4.36 15.49 1.18
CA ASP A 84 4.24 14.29 1.99
C ASP A 84 2.91 13.58 1.77
N SER A 85 1.79 14.32 1.61
CA SER A 85 0.48 13.74 1.32
C SER A 85 0.44 13.04 -0.04
N ASP A 86 1.05 13.62 -1.06
CA ASP A 86 1.20 12.98 -2.37
C ASP A 86 2.13 11.76 -2.30
N GLY A 87 3.27 11.90 -1.63
CA GLY A 87 4.26 10.84 -1.50
C GLY A 87 3.76 9.63 -0.73
N VAL A 88 3.09 9.84 0.40
CA VAL A 88 2.57 8.74 1.22
C VAL A 88 1.45 7.98 0.49
N LYS A 89 0.57 8.69 -0.22
CA LYS A 89 -0.49 8.06 -1.00
C LYS A 89 0.08 7.28 -2.19
N LEU A 90 1.03 7.85 -2.91
CA LEU A 90 1.72 7.20 -4.02
C LEU A 90 2.39 5.88 -3.57
N TYR A 91 3.15 5.94 -2.49
CA TYR A 91 3.83 4.76 -1.96
C TYR A 91 2.84 3.69 -1.45
N ALA A 92 1.93 4.08 -0.56
CA ALA A 92 1.05 3.14 0.12
C ALA A 92 0.06 2.45 -0.82
N ALA A 93 -0.50 3.15 -1.80
CA ALA A 93 -1.42 2.56 -2.77
C ALA A 93 -0.73 1.53 -3.67
N THR A 94 0.45 1.86 -4.19
CA THR A 94 1.25 0.94 -5.01
C THR A 94 1.72 -0.27 -4.20
N MET A 95 2.19 -0.05 -2.98
CA MET A 95 2.59 -1.11 -2.04
C MET A 95 1.42 -2.06 -1.77
N ALA A 96 0.24 -1.55 -1.42
CA ALA A 96 -0.92 -2.38 -1.12
C ALA A 96 -1.34 -3.24 -2.32
N LYS A 97 -1.34 -2.67 -3.53
CA LYS A 97 -1.63 -3.41 -4.76
C LYS A 97 -0.63 -4.53 -4.99
N ASN A 98 0.66 -4.27 -4.82
CA ASN A 98 1.72 -5.27 -5.00
C ASN A 98 1.65 -6.37 -3.93
N VAL A 99 1.35 -6.03 -2.69
CA VAL A 99 1.17 -7.01 -1.60
C VAL A 99 -0.05 -7.90 -1.85
N ALA A 100 -1.17 -7.32 -2.28
CA ALA A 100 -2.37 -8.08 -2.62
C ALA A 100 -2.14 -8.99 -3.84
N ASP A 101 -1.39 -8.53 -4.83
CA ASP A 101 -0.98 -9.32 -6.00
C ASP A 101 -0.16 -10.56 -5.58
N ARG A 102 0.81 -10.38 -4.70
CA ARG A 102 1.60 -11.49 -4.14
C ARG A 102 0.74 -12.47 -3.35
N ALA A 103 -0.28 -11.98 -2.63
CA ALA A 103 -1.20 -12.85 -1.92
C ALA A 103 -2.01 -13.73 -2.86
N ILE A 104 -2.49 -13.19 -3.98
CA ILE A 104 -3.14 -13.97 -5.04
C ILE A 104 -2.16 -15.03 -5.57
N GLN A 105 -0.92 -14.64 -5.85
CA GLN A 105 0.09 -15.56 -6.37
C GLN A 105 0.39 -16.72 -5.41
N VAL A 106 0.49 -16.44 -4.11
CA VAL A 106 0.73 -17.48 -3.08
C VAL A 106 -0.45 -18.43 -2.96
N LEU A 107 -1.68 -17.93 -3.07
CA LEU A 107 -2.89 -18.76 -3.02
C LEU A 107 -3.12 -19.55 -4.33
N GLY A 108 -2.48 -19.15 -5.43
CA GLY A 108 -2.66 -19.79 -6.73
C GLY A 108 -4.11 -19.71 -7.21
N GLY A 109 -4.68 -20.82 -7.68
CA GLY A 109 -6.08 -20.86 -8.14
C GLY A 109 -7.09 -20.41 -7.08
N TYR A 110 -6.83 -20.64 -5.81
CA TYR A 110 -7.69 -20.15 -4.71
C TYR A 110 -7.59 -18.63 -4.52
N GLY A 111 -6.53 -17.99 -4.96
CA GLY A 111 -6.43 -16.54 -4.98
C GLY A 111 -7.32 -15.85 -6.02
N TYR A 112 -7.71 -16.59 -7.05
CA TYR A 112 -8.60 -16.12 -8.11
C TYR A 112 -10.08 -16.14 -7.71
N VAL A 113 -10.49 -17.08 -6.86
CA VAL A 113 -11.90 -17.26 -6.49
C VAL A 113 -12.32 -16.36 -5.34
N GLY A 114 -13.58 -15.90 -5.34
CA GLY A 114 -14.08 -14.89 -4.41
C GLY A 114 -14.11 -15.33 -2.93
N GLU A 115 -14.13 -16.63 -2.65
CA GLU A 115 -14.19 -17.18 -1.29
C GLU A 115 -12.97 -16.82 -0.42
N TYR A 116 -11.80 -16.60 -1.02
CA TYR A 116 -10.57 -16.26 -0.30
C TYR A 116 -10.30 -14.77 -0.14
N THR A 117 -11.16 -13.91 -0.68
CA THR A 117 -11.14 -12.45 -0.50
C THR A 117 -9.95 -11.71 -1.11
N VAL A 118 -8.81 -12.33 -1.37
CA VAL A 118 -7.59 -11.65 -1.84
C VAL A 118 -7.78 -11.00 -3.23
N GLU A 119 -8.61 -11.57 -4.09
CA GLU A 119 -8.96 -10.97 -5.39
C GLU A 119 -9.69 -9.63 -5.22
N ARG A 120 -10.57 -9.51 -4.23
CA ARG A 120 -11.25 -8.26 -3.89
C ARG A 120 -10.27 -7.24 -3.32
N LEU A 121 -9.40 -7.67 -2.40
CA LEU A 121 -8.38 -6.79 -1.84
C LEU A 121 -7.46 -6.21 -2.93
N TRP A 122 -7.13 -7.00 -3.94
CA TRP A 122 -6.36 -6.53 -5.09
C TRP A 122 -7.12 -5.50 -5.94
N ARG A 123 -8.39 -5.75 -6.25
CA ARG A 123 -9.24 -4.80 -6.98
C ARG A 123 -9.41 -3.49 -6.22
N ASP A 124 -9.66 -3.57 -4.90
CA ASP A 124 -9.82 -2.40 -4.04
C ASP A 124 -8.49 -1.61 -3.93
N ALA A 125 -7.35 -2.31 -3.83
CA ALA A 125 -6.04 -1.67 -3.84
C ALA A 125 -5.76 -0.95 -5.18
N LYS A 126 -6.17 -1.54 -6.30
CA LYS A 126 -6.03 -0.90 -7.62
C LYS A 126 -6.82 0.40 -7.71
N LEU A 127 -8.01 0.45 -7.12
CA LEU A 127 -8.79 1.69 -7.05
C LEU A 127 -8.02 2.81 -6.35
N LEU A 128 -7.24 2.50 -5.31
CA LEU A 128 -6.46 3.49 -4.57
C LEU A 128 -5.30 4.10 -5.38
N GLU A 129 -4.84 3.44 -6.43
CA GLU A 129 -3.88 4.02 -7.39
C GLU A 129 -4.53 5.07 -8.31
N ILE A 130 -5.87 5.09 -8.38
CA ILE A 130 -6.66 5.93 -9.30
C ILE A 130 -7.40 7.01 -8.53
N GLY A 131 -8.11 6.65 -7.46
CA GLY A 131 -8.92 7.55 -6.63
C GLY A 131 -8.08 8.52 -5.79
N GLY A 132 -8.63 9.68 -5.47
CA GLY A 132 -7.93 10.72 -4.70
C GLY A 132 -6.75 11.38 -5.43
N GLY A 133 -6.68 11.21 -6.75
CA GLY A 133 -5.60 11.54 -7.64
C GLY A 133 -4.83 10.29 -8.07
N THR A 134 -4.61 10.17 -9.38
CA THR A 134 -3.85 9.04 -9.94
C THR A 134 -2.38 9.10 -9.52
N ASN A 135 -1.69 7.97 -9.59
CA ASN A 135 -0.24 7.93 -9.36
C ASN A 135 0.50 8.96 -10.24
N GLU A 136 0.07 9.11 -11.50
CA GLU A 136 0.64 10.08 -12.45
C GLU A 136 0.41 11.53 -11.99
N ALA A 137 -0.74 11.83 -11.39
CA ALA A 137 -1.00 13.15 -10.81
C ALA A 137 -0.07 13.44 -9.63
N HIS A 138 0.21 12.44 -8.79
CA HIS A 138 1.17 12.58 -7.69
C HIS A 138 2.61 12.75 -8.20
N HIS A 139 3.03 12.01 -9.22
CA HIS A 139 4.34 12.20 -9.86
C HIS A 139 4.54 13.67 -10.30
N LYS A 140 3.56 14.20 -11.03
CA LYS A 140 3.57 15.59 -11.48
C LYS A 140 3.64 16.59 -10.32
N ASN A 141 2.81 16.39 -9.31
CA ASN A 141 2.75 17.31 -8.16
C ASN A 141 4.05 17.30 -7.37
N MET A 142 4.56 16.12 -7.05
CA MET A 142 5.79 15.97 -6.27
C MET A 142 6.98 16.54 -7.01
N THR A 143 7.14 16.25 -8.31
CA THR A 143 8.24 16.78 -9.12
C THR A 143 8.23 18.30 -9.15
N ARG A 144 7.06 18.92 -9.26
CA ARG A 144 6.91 20.38 -9.23
C ARG A 144 7.30 20.97 -7.87
N GLU A 145 6.86 20.37 -6.77
CA GLU A 145 7.21 20.84 -5.42
C GLU A 145 8.72 20.71 -5.16
N LEU A 146 9.31 19.58 -5.50
CA LEU A 146 10.73 19.31 -5.32
C LEU A 146 11.61 20.26 -6.14
N SER A 147 11.17 20.70 -7.32
CA SER A 147 11.92 21.67 -8.13
C SER A 147 12.07 23.05 -7.49
N SER A 148 11.13 23.41 -6.59
CA SER A 148 11.13 24.72 -5.91
C SER A 148 11.63 24.66 -4.46
N THR A 149 11.69 23.48 -3.84
CA THR A 149 11.89 23.35 -2.38
C THR A 149 12.87 22.24 -1.99
N LEU A 150 13.78 21.82 -2.88
CA LEU A 150 14.68 20.69 -2.57
C LEU A 150 15.55 20.96 -1.34
N LYS A 151 15.05 20.62 -0.16
CA LYS A 151 15.81 20.47 1.08
C LYS A 151 15.45 19.11 1.65
N LEU A 152 16.32 18.15 1.42
CA LEU A 152 16.26 16.79 2.01
C LEU A 152 17.14 16.76 3.27
N ASP A 153 16.95 17.74 4.15
CA ASP A 153 17.65 17.78 5.45
C ASP A 153 16.90 16.98 6.51
#